data_c6459bd9a366c8e0df750d010d4f95b2
#
_entry.id   c6459bd9a366c8e0df750d010d4f95b2
#
_cell.length_a   1.000
_cell.length_b   1.000
_cell.length_c   1.000
_cell.angle_alpha   90.00
_cell.angle_beta   90.00
_cell.angle_gamma   90.00
#
_symmetry.space_group_name_H-M   'P 1'
#
loop_
_entity.id
_entity.type
_entity.pdbx_description
1 polymer ?
#
loop_
_entity_poly.entity_id
_entity_poly.type
_entity_poly.pdbx_seq_one_letter_code
_entity_poly.pdbx_strand_id
1 'polypeptide(L)'
;MYYFIPAWYGKERPWHADLTPWYFSHFKLEFDDTFNQIRLMQHQGIPAQVLLLSYQPHLRYFLHRQGILEAQVYSLFDELQDFHEIRSQVLQLRDIEWEEDCEFVYSPFTILVLRNGKSYAQVEHGIEGFISTIQYFKEDGLLFANYLMDDRGLVSSVIYYQDGQALYQDYLNPKGLWQFREYLQDGGRIEVNPIFAFRFQKEAYQDMGELIAEFFEKKIAQLPEEGATYFLPACDQHNDFL
;
A
#
# COMPACT_ATOMS: atom_id res chain seq x y z
N MET A 1 -17.95 21.00 0.72
CA MET A 1 -17.00 19.91 1.08
C MET A 1 -15.77 20.05 0.20
N TYR A 2 -14.57 19.93 0.76
CA TYR A 2 -13.31 20.03 0.02
C TYR A 2 -12.69 18.65 -0.12
N TYR A 3 -12.25 18.31 -1.33
CA TYR A 3 -11.63 17.03 -1.66
C TYR A 3 -10.21 17.25 -2.15
N PHE A 4 -9.26 16.56 -1.53
CA PHE A 4 -7.84 16.61 -1.91
C PHE A 4 -7.46 15.29 -2.56
N ILE A 5 -6.91 15.34 -3.77
CA ILE A 5 -6.39 14.19 -4.51
C ILE A 5 -4.88 14.36 -4.61
N PRO A 6 -4.11 13.93 -3.60
CA PRO A 6 -2.68 14.19 -3.55
C PRO A 6 -1.90 13.32 -4.54
N ALA A 7 -0.77 13.84 -5.03
CA ALA A 7 0.19 13.09 -5.84
C ALA A 7 1.30 12.48 -4.95
N TRP A 8 0.91 11.68 -3.97
CA TRP A 8 1.86 11.00 -3.08
C TRP A 8 2.33 9.68 -3.70
N TYR A 9 3.03 9.79 -4.83
CA TYR A 9 3.56 8.66 -5.59
C TYR A 9 5.05 8.55 -5.43
N GLY A 10 5.54 7.31 -5.35
CA GLY A 10 6.95 6.98 -5.41
C GLY A 10 7.50 7.16 -6.83
N LYS A 11 8.83 7.22 -6.92
CA LYS A 11 9.52 7.41 -8.20
C LYS A 11 9.64 6.13 -9.03
N GLU A 12 9.59 4.96 -8.37
CA GLU A 12 9.94 3.70 -9.02
C GLU A 12 8.75 3.05 -9.74
N ARG A 13 7.54 3.22 -9.21
CA ARG A 13 6.33 2.61 -9.77
C ARG A 13 5.17 3.59 -9.77
N PRO A 14 4.49 3.74 -10.91
CA PRO A 14 3.25 4.51 -10.98
C PRO A 14 2.23 4.00 -9.93
N TRP A 15 1.46 4.91 -9.37
CA TRP A 15 0.39 4.61 -8.40
C TRP A 15 0.82 3.97 -7.08
N HIS A 16 2.13 3.85 -6.80
CA HIS A 16 2.66 3.34 -5.54
C HIS A 16 3.32 4.45 -4.76
N ALA A 17 3.12 4.46 -3.44
CA ALA A 17 3.90 5.29 -2.56
C ALA A 17 5.32 4.73 -2.38
N ASP A 18 6.27 5.57 -2.00
CA ASP A 18 7.59 5.10 -1.57
C ASP A 18 7.46 4.34 -0.25
N LEU A 19 7.79 3.05 -0.27
CA LEU A 19 7.88 2.19 0.90
C LEU A 19 9.34 2.10 1.36
N THR A 20 9.98 3.26 1.53
CA THR A 20 11.39 3.34 1.91
C THR A 20 11.60 2.75 3.31
N PRO A 21 12.64 1.90 3.52
CA PRO A 21 12.97 1.38 4.83
C PRO A 21 13.11 2.49 5.88
N TRP A 22 12.72 2.20 7.11
CA TRP A 22 12.64 3.18 8.19
C TRP A 22 13.92 4.00 8.40
N TYR A 23 15.08 3.43 8.17
CA TYR A 23 16.37 4.08 8.35
C TYR A 23 16.70 5.13 7.26
N PHE A 24 15.90 5.18 6.19
CA PHE A 24 15.96 6.23 5.17
C PHE A 24 14.80 7.23 5.28
N SER A 25 13.71 6.90 5.94
CA SER A 25 12.49 7.69 5.94
C SER A 25 12.40 8.65 7.13
N HIS A 26 13.36 9.57 7.25
CA HIS A 26 13.27 10.60 8.29
C HIS A 26 12.37 11.76 7.91
N PHE A 27 11.80 11.78 6.73
CA PHE A 27 11.29 13.01 6.19
C PHE A 27 9.81 13.20 6.45
N LYS A 28 9.52 14.25 7.19
CA LYS A 28 8.27 14.98 7.08
C LYS A 28 8.32 15.69 5.73
N LEU A 29 7.27 15.59 4.92
CA LEU A 29 7.14 16.35 3.68
C LEU A 29 6.84 17.80 4.05
N GLU A 30 7.89 18.62 4.19
CA GLU A 30 7.77 20.00 4.68
C GLU A 30 7.19 20.95 3.64
N PHE A 31 7.32 20.62 2.36
CA PHE A 31 6.96 21.49 1.23
C PHE A 31 5.75 21.00 0.43
N ASP A 32 4.96 20.09 0.96
CA ASP A 32 3.73 19.65 0.32
C ASP A 32 2.57 20.56 0.74
N ASP A 33 2.07 21.34 -0.20
CA ASP A 33 0.96 22.27 0.01
C ASP A 33 -0.32 21.54 0.45
N THR A 34 -0.52 20.30 0.02
CA THR A 34 -1.70 19.48 0.36
C THR A 34 -1.78 19.25 1.86
N PHE A 35 -0.66 18.86 2.50
CA PHE A 35 -0.63 18.68 3.96
C PHE A 35 -0.93 19.96 4.71
N ASN A 36 -0.35 21.07 4.26
CA ASN A 36 -0.54 22.36 4.91
C ASN A 36 -1.99 22.83 4.80
N GLN A 37 -2.64 22.62 3.66
CA GLN A 37 -4.04 22.95 3.44
C GLN A 37 -4.97 22.06 4.28
N ILE A 38 -4.72 20.75 4.31
CA ILE A 38 -5.49 19.80 5.15
C ILE A 38 -5.40 20.19 6.63
N ARG A 39 -4.18 20.46 7.14
CA ARG A 39 -4.00 20.92 8.52
C ARG A 39 -4.74 22.20 8.81
N LEU A 40 -4.65 23.19 7.90
CA LEU A 40 -5.37 24.46 8.07
C LEU A 40 -6.87 24.23 8.14
N MET A 41 -7.44 23.41 7.27
CA MET A 41 -8.87 23.09 7.28
C MET A 41 -9.29 22.36 8.55
N GLN A 42 -8.51 21.37 9.01
CA GLN A 42 -8.75 20.70 10.28
C GLN A 42 -8.77 21.69 11.46
N HIS A 43 -7.78 22.60 11.54
CA HIS A 43 -7.74 23.62 12.60
C HIS A 43 -8.90 24.59 12.57
N GLN A 44 -9.46 24.86 11.41
CA GLN A 44 -10.60 25.75 11.23
C GLN A 44 -11.96 25.03 11.31
N GLY A 45 -11.96 23.71 11.50
CA GLY A 45 -13.18 22.90 11.49
C GLY A 45 -13.88 22.87 10.13
N ILE A 46 -13.15 23.10 9.05
CA ILE A 46 -13.67 23.07 7.67
C ILE A 46 -13.69 21.61 7.19
N PRO A 47 -14.86 21.09 6.75
CA PRO A 47 -14.96 19.71 6.28
C PRO A 47 -14.11 19.46 5.03
N ALA A 48 -13.15 18.55 5.14
CA ALA A 48 -12.26 18.15 4.06
C ALA A 48 -12.03 16.63 4.08
N GLN A 49 -11.86 16.04 2.91
CA GLN A 49 -11.53 14.62 2.73
C GLN A 49 -10.37 14.45 1.74
N VAL A 50 -9.49 13.53 2.03
CA VAL A 50 -8.44 13.08 1.11
C VAL A 50 -8.97 11.88 0.32
N LEU A 51 -8.84 11.94 -1.01
CA LEU A 51 -9.07 10.82 -1.92
C LEU A 51 -7.71 10.32 -2.39
N LEU A 52 -7.21 9.27 -1.74
CA LEU A 52 -5.88 8.72 -2.01
C LEU A 52 -5.97 7.65 -3.09
N LEU A 53 -5.29 7.87 -4.20
CA LEU A 53 -5.25 6.96 -5.35
C LEU A 53 -4.01 6.06 -5.36
N SER A 54 -3.00 6.34 -4.52
CA SER A 54 -1.78 5.54 -4.43
C SER A 54 -1.94 4.32 -3.53
N TYR A 55 -1.28 3.22 -3.91
CA TYR A 55 -1.07 2.07 -3.03
C TYR A 55 -0.12 2.45 -1.90
N GLN A 56 -0.63 2.49 -0.67
CA GLN A 56 0.11 2.90 0.52
C GLN A 56 -0.28 2.06 1.74
N PRO A 57 0.29 0.86 1.91
CA PRO A 57 -0.04 -0.02 3.02
C PRO A 57 0.34 0.55 4.39
N HIS A 58 1.27 1.52 4.46
CA HIS A 58 1.68 2.21 5.69
C HIS A 58 0.99 3.58 5.83
N LEU A 59 -0.25 3.70 5.38
CA LEU A 59 -0.97 4.97 5.29
C LEU A 59 -1.17 5.65 6.65
N ARG A 60 -1.59 4.92 7.68
CA ARG A 60 -1.88 5.50 9.01
C ARG A 60 -0.62 6.02 9.67
N TYR A 61 0.46 5.26 9.56
CA TYR A 61 1.79 5.68 9.99
C TYR A 61 2.24 6.95 9.24
N PHE A 62 2.06 6.97 7.92
CA PHE A 62 2.40 8.13 7.10
C PHE A 62 1.60 9.38 7.52
N LEU A 63 0.28 9.28 7.68
CA LEU A 63 -0.58 10.37 8.13
C LEU A 63 -0.21 10.86 9.53
N HIS A 64 0.12 9.95 10.44
CA HIS A 64 0.60 10.30 11.79
C HIS A 64 1.88 11.15 11.71
N ARG A 65 2.86 10.73 10.92
CA ARG A 65 4.10 11.48 10.72
C ARG A 65 3.87 12.87 10.11
N GLN A 66 2.89 13.01 9.24
CA GLN A 66 2.52 14.29 8.67
C GLN A 66 1.67 15.16 9.61
N GLY A 67 1.25 14.63 10.77
CA GLY A 67 0.39 15.34 11.75
C GLY A 67 -1.03 15.56 11.25
N ILE A 68 -1.55 14.65 10.42
CA ILE A 68 -2.91 14.66 9.87
C ILE A 68 -3.63 13.31 10.05
N LEU A 69 -3.28 12.55 11.11
CA LEU A 69 -3.90 11.24 11.37
C LEU A 69 -5.43 11.33 11.50
N GLU A 70 -5.94 12.44 12.00
CA GLU A 70 -7.38 12.69 12.16
C GLU A 70 -8.08 13.12 10.86
N ALA A 71 -7.35 13.22 9.73
CA ALA A 71 -7.95 13.56 8.45
C ALA A 71 -8.89 12.46 7.98
N GLN A 72 -10.02 12.86 7.39
CA GLN A 72 -10.87 11.91 6.68
C GLN A 72 -10.17 11.48 5.39
N VAL A 73 -9.83 10.21 5.29
CA VAL A 73 -9.15 9.66 4.12
C VAL A 73 -9.98 8.53 3.53
N TYR A 74 -10.23 8.61 2.23
CA TYR A 74 -10.66 7.49 1.41
C TYR A 74 -9.43 6.95 0.68
N SER A 75 -9.06 5.71 0.93
CA SER A 75 -8.01 5.01 0.20
C SER A 75 -8.66 4.14 -0.88
N LEU A 76 -8.34 4.41 -2.14
CA LEU A 76 -8.86 3.63 -3.26
C LEU A 76 -8.35 2.18 -3.21
N PHE A 77 -7.13 1.96 -2.75
CA PHE A 77 -6.60 0.60 -2.58
C PHE A 77 -7.26 -0.16 -1.42
N ASP A 78 -7.68 0.52 -0.34
CA ASP A 78 -8.51 -0.12 0.68
C ASP A 78 -9.84 -0.61 0.07
N GLU A 79 -10.44 0.17 -0.83
CA GLU A 79 -11.65 -0.24 -1.56
C GLU A 79 -11.36 -1.40 -2.52
N LEU A 80 -10.29 -1.33 -3.33
CA LEU A 80 -9.88 -2.39 -4.25
C LEU A 80 -9.63 -3.73 -3.53
N GLN A 81 -9.03 -3.68 -2.35
CA GLN A 81 -8.64 -4.82 -1.53
C GLN A 81 -9.73 -5.27 -0.54
N ASP A 82 -10.89 -4.61 -0.51
CA ASP A 82 -12.00 -4.93 0.40
C ASP A 82 -11.61 -4.75 1.89
N PHE A 83 -10.81 -3.72 2.19
CA PHE A 83 -10.40 -3.38 3.54
C PHE A 83 -11.44 -2.45 4.20
N HIS A 84 -12.53 -3.02 4.70
CA HIS A 84 -13.56 -2.29 5.44
C HIS A 84 -13.45 -2.56 6.95
N GLU A 85 -13.57 -1.50 7.76
CA GLU A 85 -13.72 -1.55 9.22
C GLU A 85 -12.77 -2.53 9.95
N ILE A 86 -11.48 -2.54 9.58
CA ILE A 86 -10.52 -3.46 10.17
C ILE A 86 -9.94 -2.86 11.45
N ARG A 87 -10.01 -3.64 12.51
CA ARG A 87 -9.32 -3.31 13.75
C ARG A 87 -7.81 -3.52 13.56
N SER A 88 -7.05 -2.44 13.76
CA SER A 88 -5.58 -2.51 13.74
C SER A 88 -5.08 -3.39 14.88
N GLN A 89 -4.19 -4.31 14.55
CA GLN A 89 -3.46 -5.13 15.51
C GLN A 89 -2.01 -5.19 15.07
N VAL A 90 -1.10 -4.69 15.90
CA VAL A 90 0.34 -4.74 15.59
C VAL A 90 0.79 -6.19 15.51
N LEU A 91 1.21 -6.61 14.32
CA LEU A 91 1.81 -7.93 14.12
C LEU A 91 3.23 -7.95 14.71
N GLN A 92 3.51 -8.94 15.54
CA GLN A 92 4.83 -9.18 16.13
C GLN A 92 5.43 -10.45 15.55
N LEU A 93 6.76 -10.57 15.62
CA LEU A 93 7.47 -11.75 15.12
C LEU A 93 6.94 -13.08 15.68
N ARG A 94 6.50 -13.08 16.94
CA ARG A 94 5.91 -14.24 17.62
C ARG A 94 4.51 -14.61 17.15
N ASP A 95 3.82 -13.70 16.44
CA ASP A 95 2.46 -13.95 15.93
C ASP A 95 2.50 -14.62 14.54
N ILE A 96 3.70 -14.75 13.97
CA ILE A 96 3.95 -15.45 12.72
C ILE A 96 4.28 -16.90 13.03
N GLU A 97 3.61 -17.84 12.36
CA GLU A 97 3.91 -19.26 12.45
C GLU A 97 5.21 -19.56 11.71
N TRP A 98 6.27 -19.80 12.47
CA TRP A 98 7.57 -20.23 11.96
C TRP A 98 7.72 -21.73 12.05
N GLU A 99 8.49 -22.33 11.15
CA GLU A 99 8.88 -23.74 11.26
C GLU A 99 9.72 -23.97 12.54
N GLU A 100 9.58 -25.14 13.17
CA GLU A 100 10.21 -25.45 14.47
C GLU A 100 11.75 -25.36 14.44
N ASP A 101 12.38 -25.56 13.27
CA ASP A 101 13.82 -25.53 13.06
C ASP A 101 14.36 -24.15 12.66
N CYS A 102 13.55 -23.10 12.81
CA CYS A 102 14.00 -21.72 12.53
C CYS A 102 14.85 -21.14 13.66
N GLU A 103 15.97 -20.53 13.28
CA GLU A 103 16.86 -19.76 14.14
C GLU A 103 16.77 -18.27 13.80
N PHE A 104 16.78 -17.38 14.82
CA PHE A 104 16.63 -15.95 14.63
C PHE A 104 17.92 -15.20 14.94
N VAL A 105 18.40 -14.42 13.97
CA VAL A 105 19.55 -13.53 14.12
C VAL A 105 19.08 -12.09 14.08
N TYR A 106 19.17 -11.41 15.20
CA TYR A 106 18.74 -10.02 15.36
C TYR A 106 19.85 -9.05 14.98
N SER A 107 19.54 -8.10 14.12
CA SER A 107 20.38 -6.96 13.82
C SER A 107 19.65 -5.65 14.12
N PRO A 108 20.31 -4.49 14.15
CA PRO A 108 19.63 -3.21 14.35
C PRO A 108 18.61 -2.84 13.27
N PHE A 109 18.68 -3.48 12.11
CA PHE A 109 17.88 -3.11 10.94
C PHE A 109 16.86 -4.17 10.54
N THR A 110 17.22 -5.45 10.70
CA THR A 110 16.40 -6.59 10.24
C THR A 110 16.56 -7.77 11.18
N ILE A 111 15.61 -8.70 11.13
CA ILE A 111 15.74 -10.02 11.74
C ILE A 111 15.92 -11.01 10.60
N LEU A 112 17.06 -11.70 10.59
CA LEU A 112 17.31 -12.79 9.68
C LEU A 112 16.81 -14.09 10.29
N VAL A 113 16.00 -14.82 9.56
CA VAL A 113 15.50 -16.14 9.95
C VAL A 113 16.29 -17.17 9.14
N LEU A 114 16.99 -18.04 9.85
CA LEU A 114 17.77 -19.12 9.28
C LEU A 114 17.05 -20.44 9.44
N ARG A 115 17.20 -21.32 8.47
CA ARG A 115 16.77 -22.71 8.53
C ARG A 115 17.88 -23.61 7.99
N ASN A 116 18.33 -24.56 8.79
CA ASN A 116 19.49 -25.41 8.47
C ASN A 116 20.75 -24.58 8.08
N GLY A 117 20.99 -23.48 8.78
CA GLY A 117 22.13 -22.57 8.53
C GLY A 117 22.04 -21.75 7.23
N LYS A 118 20.90 -21.78 6.51
CA LYS A 118 20.64 -20.99 5.31
C LYS A 118 19.60 -19.91 5.58
N SER A 119 19.66 -18.80 4.83
CA SER A 119 18.65 -17.76 4.87
C SER A 119 17.31 -18.31 4.41
N TYR A 120 16.31 -18.29 5.31
CA TYR A 120 14.95 -18.71 5.05
C TYR A 120 14.02 -17.49 4.86
N ALA A 121 14.14 -16.52 5.77
CA ALA A 121 13.41 -15.28 5.64
C ALA A 121 14.19 -14.10 6.21
N GLN A 122 13.80 -12.88 5.79
CA GLN A 122 14.26 -11.63 6.38
C GLN A 122 13.04 -10.79 6.75
N VAL A 123 12.99 -10.32 7.99
CA VAL A 123 11.89 -9.50 8.51
C VAL A 123 12.40 -8.09 8.73
N GLU A 124 11.72 -7.11 8.13
CA GLU A 124 12.00 -5.70 8.31
C GLU A 124 10.88 -5.03 9.10
N HIS A 125 11.26 -4.05 9.91
CA HIS A 125 10.32 -3.29 10.72
C HIS A 125 10.22 -1.85 10.22
N GLY A 126 9.03 -1.27 10.32
CA GLY A 126 8.84 0.16 10.21
C GLY A 126 9.36 0.91 11.45
N ILE A 127 9.39 2.24 11.38
CA ILE A 127 9.93 3.10 12.46
C ILE A 127 9.21 2.90 13.80
N GLU A 128 7.92 2.66 13.78
CA GLU A 128 7.08 2.45 14.98
C GLU A 128 7.15 1.00 15.49
N GLY A 129 8.03 0.17 14.92
CA GLY A 129 8.27 -1.21 15.35
C GLY A 129 7.26 -2.23 14.80
N PHE A 130 6.36 -1.85 13.90
CA PHE A 130 5.53 -2.81 13.19
C PHE A 130 6.33 -3.52 12.09
N ILE A 131 5.99 -4.77 11.79
CA ILE A 131 6.60 -5.50 10.68
C ILE A 131 6.12 -4.87 9.36
N SER A 132 7.07 -4.38 8.55
CA SER A 132 6.79 -3.73 7.27
C SER A 132 6.88 -4.67 6.08
N THR A 133 7.90 -5.55 6.08
CA THR A 133 8.07 -6.56 5.03
C THR A 133 8.61 -7.88 5.58
N ILE A 134 8.28 -8.97 4.90
CA ILE A 134 8.86 -10.29 5.15
C ILE A 134 9.28 -10.86 3.79
N GLN A 135 10.57 -11.02 3.60
CA GLN A 135 11.16 -11.61 2.39
C GLN A 135 11.46 -13.08 2.64
N TYR A 136 10.96 -13.96 1.77
CA TYR A 136 11.23 -15.39 1.83
C TYR A 136 12.19 -15.82 0.72
N PHE A 137 13.14 -16.67 1.08
CA PHE A 137 14.19 -17.16 0.18
C PHE A 137 14.03 -18.65 -0.10
N LYS A 138 14.42 -19.07 -1.30
CA LYS A 138 14.60 -20.48 -1.68
C LYS A 138 15.86 -21.06 -1.03
N GLU A 139 16.01 -22.37 -1.09
CA GLU A 139 17.22 -23.08 -0.59
C GLU A 139 18.52 -22.63 -1.26
N ASP A 140 18.46 -22.12 -2.49
CA ASP A 140 19.59 -21.56 -3.23
C ASP A 140 19.92 -20.12 -2.86
N GLY A 141 19.15 -19.50 -1.94
CA GLY A 141 19.31 -18.13 -1.48
C GLY A 141 18.64 -17.08 -2.36
N LEU A 142 17.96 -17.46 -3.43
CA LEU A 142 17.23 -16.52 -4.27
C LEU A 142 15.92 -16.10 -3.61
N LEU A 143 15.58 -14.82 -3.74
CA LEU A 143 14.30 -14.28 -3.26
C LEU A 143 13.16 -14.99 -3.98
N PHE A 144 12.21 -15.49 -3.21
CA PHE A 144 11.01 -16.18 -3.71
C PHE A 144 9.77 -15.30 -3.63
N ALA A 145 9.57 -14.64 -2.49
CA ALA A 145 8.41 -13.81 -2.27
C ALA A 145 8.73 -12.67 -1.29
N ASN A 146 8.13 -11.50 -1.51
CA ASN A 146 8.19 -10.37 -0.61
C ASN A 146 6.77 -10.00 -0.18
N TYR A 147 6.47 -10.21 1.09
CA TYR A 147 5.20 -9.88 1.73
C TYR A 147 5.26 -8.44 2.21
N LEU A 148 4.41 -7.58 1.66
CA LEU A 148 4.24 -6.20 2.11
C LEU A 148 3.12 -6.16 3.13
N MET A 149 3.47 -5.74 4.34
CA MET A 149 2.52 -5.68 5.45
C MET A 149 1.78 -4.34 5.45
N ASP A 150 0.50 -4.38 5.80
CA ASP A 150 -0.27 -3.18 6.13
C ASP A 150 0.03 -2.77 7.58
N ASP A 151 0.05 -1.48 7.88
CA ASP A 151 0.27 -0.97 9.24
C ASP A 151 -0.85 -1.33 10.24
N ARG A 152 -1.91 -2.00 9.78
CA ARG A 152 -2.95 -2.65 10.61
C ARG A 152 -2.58 -4.09 11.01
N GLY A 153 -1.41 -4.61 10.58
CA GLY A 153 -0.91 -5.93 10.95
C GLY A 153 -1.42 -7.08 10.07
N LEU A 154 -1.72 -6.78 8.80
CA LEU A 154 -2.19 -7.75 7.81
C LEU A 154 -1.23 -7.76 6.61
N VAL A 155 -1.22 -8.85 5.85
CA VAL A 155 -0.53 -8.87 4.56
C VAL A 155 -1.36 -8.08 3.55
N SER A 156 -0.81 -6.97 3.06
CA SER A 156 -1.46 -6.14 2.05
C SER A 156 -1.25 -6.69 0.65
N SER A 157 -0.02 -7.07 0.33
CA SER A 157 0.29 -7.67 -0.98
C SER A 157 1.51 -8.58 -0.91
N VAL A 158 1.68 -9.41 -1.94
CA VAL A 158 2.84 -10.30 -2.07
C VAL A 158 3.42 -10.16 -3.47
N ILE A 159 4.70 -9.83 -3.55
CA ILE A 159 5.45 -9.84 -4.80
C ILE A 159 6.16 -11.19 -4.93
N TYR A 160 5.91 -11.90 -6.02
CA TYR A 160 6.56 -13.18 -6.32
C TYR A 160 7.70 -13.00 -7.30
N TYR A 161 8.77 -13.75 -7.07
CA TYR A 161 10.03 -13.67 -7.82
C TYR A 161 10.39 -15.02 -8.46
N GLN A 162 10.98 -14.94 -9.64
CA GLN A 162 11.64 -16.06 -10.29
C GLN A 162 12.99 -15.61 -10.83
N ASP A 163 14.04 -16.36 -10.54
CA ASP A 163 15.41 -16.10 -11.00
C ASP A 163 15.89 -14.65 -10.70
N GLY A 164 15.49 -14.13 -9.53
CA GLY A 164 15.83 -12.78 -9.07
C GLY A 164 15.00 -11.65 -9.68
N GLN A 165 14.04 -11.96 -10.55
CA GLN A 165 13.15 -10.97 -11.17
C GLN A 165 11.75 -11.04 -10.58
N ALA A 166 11.16 -9.88 -10.26
CA ALA A 166 9.77 -9.79 -9.84
C ALA A 166 8.84 -10.14 -11.02
N LEU A 167 7.96 -11.11 -10.83
CA LEU A 167 7.03 -11.57 -11.86
C LEU A 167 5.69 -10.88 -11.80
N TYR A 168 5.07 -10.94 -10.63
CA TYR A 168 3.76 -10.37 -10.38
C TYR A 168 3.59 -10.02 -8.91
N GLN A 169 2.63 -9.15 -8.63
CA GLN A 169 2.19 -8.77 -7.29
C GLN A 169 0.71 -9.10 -7.12
N ASP A 170 0.40 -9.88 -6.08
CA ASP A 170 -0.97 -10.16 -5.64
C ASP A 170 -1.37 -9.15 -4.57
N TYR A 171 -2.50 -8.47 -4.75
CA TYR A 171 -3.09 -7.57 -3.77
C TYR A 171 -4.17 -8.32 -3.00
N LEU A 172 -4.02 -8.40 -1.68
CA LEU A 172 -4.82 -9.29 -0.84
C LEU A 172 -5.90 -8.51 -0.10
N ASN A 173 -7.00 -9.21 0.21
CA ASN A 173 -7.97 -8.74 1.17
C ASN A 173 -7.56 -9.14 2.61
N PRO A 174 -8.29 -8.66 3.65
CA PRO A 174 -7.97 -8.97 5.06
C PRO A 174 -7.98 -10.45 5.42
N LYS A 175 -8.55 -11.30 4.57
CA LYS A 175 -8.59 -12.76 4.74
C LYS A 175 -7.42 -13.46 4.04
N GLY A 176 -6.48 -12.70 3.46
CA GLY A 176 -5.33 -13.23 2.73
C GLY A 176 -5.67 -13.77 1.33
N LEU A 177 -6.86 -13.44 0.78
CA LEU A 177 -7.24 -13.86 -0.57
C LEU A 177 -6.92 -12.72 -1.56
N TRP A 178 -6.22 -13.04 -2.64
CA TRP A 178 -5.92 -12.05 -3.66
C TRP A 178 -7.20 -11.57 -4.36
N GLN A 179 -7.30 -10.23 -4.53
CA GLN A 179 -8.40 -9.58 -5.21
C GLN A 179 -8.07 -9.38 -6.68
N PHE A 180 -6.85 -8.91 -6.93
CA PHE A 180 -6.31 -8.73 -8.28
C PHE A 180 -4.79 -8.92 -8.24
N ARG A 181 -4.22 -9.19 -9.43
CA ARG A 181 -2.80 -9.45 -9.69
C ARG A 181 -2.28 -8.49 -10.73
N GLU A 182 -1.13 -7.90 -10.47
CA GLU A 182 -0.38 -7.07 -11.41
C GLU A 182 0.82 -7.85 -11.95
N TYR A 183 0.90 -8.04 -13.27
CA TYR A 183 2.01 -8.69 -13.95
C TYR A 183 3.13 -7.69 -14.23
N LEU A 184 4.22 -7.75 -13.47
CA LEU A 184 5.31 -6.77 -13.49
C LEU A 184 6.20 -6.86 -14.73
N GLN A 185 6.20 -8.02 -15.38
CA GLN A 185 6.98 -8.27 -16.62
C GLN A 185 6.16 -8.01 -17.89
N ASP A 186 4.84 -7.84 -17.78
CA ASP A 186 3.89 -7.69 -18.89
C ASP A 186 3.22 -6.31 -18.88
N GLY A 187 4.04 -5.26 -18.80
CA GLY A 187 3.56 -3.87 -18.88
C GLY A 187 2.61 -3.43 -17.77
N GLY A 188 2.54 -4.17 -16.66
CA GLY A 188 1.64 -3.85 -15.54
C GLY A 188 0.19 -4.34 -15.75
N ARG A 189 -0.04 -5.28 -16.68
CA ARG A 189 -1.37 -5.87 -16.90
C ARG A 189 -1.97 -6.39 -15.60
N ILE A 190 -3.25 -6.10 -15.37
CA ILE A 190 -3.99 -6.55 -14.20
C ILE A 190 -4.90 -7.72 -14.57
N GLU A 191 -4.97 -8.70 -13.69
CA GLU A 191 -5.92 -9.81 -13.73
C GLU A 191 -6.73 -9.81 -12.43
N VAL A 192 -8.05 -9.91 -12.55
CA VAL A 192 -8.95 -9.96 -11.40
C VAL A 192 -9.15 -11.42 -10.98
N ASN A 193 -9.15 -11.67 -9.68
CA ASN A 193 -9.50 -13.00 -9.18
C ASN A 193 -10.97 -13.34 -9.53
N PRO A 194 -11.24 -14.45 -10.25
CA PRO A 194 -12.58 -14.82 -10.67
C PRO A 194 -13.62 -14.89 -9.53
N ILE A 195 -13.17 -15.22 -8.31
CA ILE A 195 -14.05 -15.27 -7.12
C ILE A 195 -14.62 -13.89 -6.78
N PHE A 196 -13.87 -12.82 -7.07
CA PHE A 196 -14.21 -11.43 -6.74
C PHE A 196 -14.60 -10.60 -7.98
N ALA A 197 -14.73 -11.22 -9.16
CA ALA A 197 -15.02 -10.54 -10.42
C ALA A 197 -16.31 -9.67 -10.36
N PHE A 198 -17.26 -10.02 -9.50
CA PHE A 198 -18.49 -9.25 -9.31
C PHE A 198 -18.28 -7.82 -8.76
N ARG A 199 -17.10 -7.50 -8.21
CA ARG A 199 -16.73 -6.17 -7.70
C ARG A 199 -16.19 -5.24 -8.79
N PHE A 200 -15.70 -5.82 -9.89
CA PHE A 200 -15.00 -5.17 -10.99
C PHE A 200 -15.87 -5.15 -12.24
N GLN A 201 -15.65 -4.18 -13.16
CA GLN A 201 -16.35 -4.15 -14.44
C GLN A 201 -15.74 -5.09 -15.47
N LYS A 202 -14.43 -5.42 -15.30
CA LYS A 202 -13.66 -6.26 -16.22
C LYS A 202 -12.93 -7.36 -15.44
N GLU A 203 -12.65 -8.46 -16.13
CA GLU A 203 -11.81 -9.55 -15.59
C GLU A 203 -10.30 -9.26 -15.72
N ALA A 204 -9.94 -8.31 -16.57
CA ALA A 204 -8.57 -7.86 -16.77
C ALA A 204 -8.52 -6.39 -17.23
N TYR A 205 -7.44 -5.70 -16.88
CA TYR A 205 -7.14 -4.31 -17.25
C TYR A 205 -5.77 -4.23 -17.89
N GLN A 206 -5.55 -3.19 -18.73
CA GLN A 206 -4.27 -3.01 -19.40
C GLN A 206 -3.16 -2.66 -18.40
N ASP A 207 -3.48 -1.84 -17.40
CA ASP A 207 -2.57 -1.40 -16.35
C ASP A 207 -3.33 -0.98 -15.09
N MET A 208 -2.60 -0.54 -14.07
CA MET A 208 -3.14 -0.07 -12.80
C MET A 208 -3.96 1.22 -12.97
N GLY A 209 -3.60 2.09 -13.90
CA GLY A 209 -4.33 3.34 -14.16
C GLY A 209 -5.75 3.09 -14.61
N GLU A 210 -5.96 2.14 -15.53
CA GLU A 210 -7.30 1.76 -16.00
C GLU A 210 -8.17 1.20 -14.85
N LEU A 211 -7.59 0.39 -13.96
CA LEU A 211 -8.29 -0.13 -12.79
C LEU A 211 -8.65 0.99 -11.80
N ILE A 212 -7.71 1.90 -11.55
CA ILE A 212 -7.92 3.06 -10.66
C ILE A 212 -9.02 3.96 -11.23
N ALA A 213 -9.02 4.22 -12.55
CA ALA A 213 -10.04 5.05 -13.20
C ALA A 213 -11.45 4.52 -12.92
N GLU A 214 -11.68 3.22 -13.09
CA GLU A 214 -12.98 2.61 -12.80
C GLU A 214 -13.46 2.88 -11.37
N PHE A 215 -12.59 2.63 -10.37
CA PHE A 215 -12.99 2.78 -8.97
C PHE A 215 -13.07 4.24 -8.54
N PHE A 216 -12.26 5.10 -9.12
CA PHE A 216 -12.34 6.53 -8.89
C PHE A 216 -13.63 7.14 -9.46
N GLU A 217 -14.03 6.77 -10.68
CA GLU A 217 -15.31 7.16 -11.26
C GLU A 217 -16.50 6.70 -10.39
N LYS A 218 -16.47 5.45 -9.91
CA LYS A 218 -17.47 4.95 -8.96
C LYS A 218 -17.52 5.79 -7.68
N LYS A 219 -16.35 6.21 -7.18
CA LYS A 219 -16.26 7.04 -5.98
C LYS A 219 -16.80 8.46 -6.23
N ILE A 220 -16.39 9.10 -7.31
CA ILE A 220 -16.85 10.46 -7.66
C ILE A 220 -18.37 10.49 -7.84
N ALA A 221 -18.96 9.48 -8.50
CA ALA A 221 -20.41 9.38 -8.68
C ALA A 221 -21.20 9.28 -7.36
N GLN A 222 -20.56 8.93 -6.25
CA GLN A 222 -21.16 8.88 -4.91
C GLN A 222 -21.04 10.20 -4.14
N LEU A 223 -20.22 11.12 -4.63
CA LEU A 223 -20.00 12.40 -3.94
C LEU A 223 -21.08 13.43 -4.34
N PRO A 224 -21.37 14.41 -3.48
CA PRO A 224 -22.32 15.47 -3.82
C PRO A 224 -21.86 16.27 -5.03
N GLU A 225 -22.74 16.47 -6.01
CA GLU A 225 -22.45 17.29 -7.19
C GLU A 225 -22.35 18.78 -6.86
N GLU A 226 -23.19 19.25 -5.92
CA GLU A 226 -23.22 20.67 -5.53
C GLU A 226 -22.34 20.96 -4.31
N GLY A 227 -21.55 22.05 -4.38
CA GLY A 227 -20.72 22.52 -3.28
C GLY A 227 -19.46 21.71 -3.02
N ALA A 228 -19.07 20.84 -3.94
CA ALA A 228 -17.77 20.14 -3.93
C ALA A 228 -16.68 21.00 -4.59
N THR A 229 -15.51 21.06 -3.95
CA THR A 229 -14.30 21.68 -4.50
C THR A 229 -13.17 20.67 -4.47
N TYR A 230 -12.55 20.43 -5.61
CA TYR A 230 -11.47 19.47 -5.75
C TYR A 230 -10.12 20.18 -5.89
N PHE A 231 -9.12 19.72 -5.16
CA PHE A 231 -7.74 20.17 -5.21
C PHE A 231 -6.87 19.05 -5.77
N LEU A 232 -6.27 19.30 -6.92
CA LEU A 232 -5.40 18.35 -7.61
C LEU A 232 -4.06 19.01 -7.86
N PRO A 233 -2.94 18.41 -7.45
CA PRO A 233 -1.64 18.83 -7.91
C PRO A 233 -1.45 18.42 -9.38
N ALA A 234 -0.74 19.25 -10.15
CA ALA A 234 -0.33 18.89 -11.49
C ALA A 234 0.74 17.78 -11.41
N CYS A 235 0.43 16.61 -11.93
CA CYS A 235 1.38 15.50 -12.09
C CYS A 235 0.98 14.66 -13.30
N ASP A 236 1.94 13.90 -13.84
CA ASP A 236 1.72 13.11 -15.07
C ASP A 236 0.63 12.07 -14.89
N GLN A 237 0.56 11.40 -13.71
CA GLN A 237 -0.46 10.41 -13.43
C GLN A 237 -1.88 10.98 -13.44
N HIS A 238 -2.05 12.26 -13.11
CA HIS A 238 -3.36 12.90 -13.13
C HIS A 238 -3.77 13.42 -14.50
N ASN A 239 -2.79 13.77 -15.36
CA ASN A 239 -3.05 14.38 -16.67
C ASN A 239 -3.80 13.46 -17.65
N ASP A 240 -3.59 12.14 -17.53
CA ASP A 240 -4.18 11.14 -18.42
C ASP A 240 -5.59 10.67 -17.97
N PHE A 241 -6.08 11.20 -16.85
CA PHE A 241 -7.16 10.53 -16.12
C PHE A 241 -8.16 11.53 -15.46
N LEU A 242 -7.79 12.79 -15.31
CA LEU A 242 -8.62 13.89 -14.80
C LEU A 242 -8.85 14.96 -15.84
#